data_1432523d9d7a2f8195df6092c6f4f594
#
_entry.id   1432523d9d7a2f8195df6092c6f4f594
#
_cell.length_a   1.000
_cell.length_b   1.000
_cell.length_c   1.000
_cell.angle_alpha   90.00
_cell.angle_beta   90.00
_cell.angle_gamma   90.00
#
_symmetry.space_group_name_H-M   'P 1'
#
loop_
_entity.id
_entity.type
_entity.pdbx_description
1 polymer ?
#
loop_
_entity_poly.entity_id
_entity_poly.type
_entity_poly.pdbx_seq_one_letter_code
_entity_poly.pdbx_strand_id
1 'polypeptide(L)'
;MLSSWRRRLFAVAGTLAAMALAVSAFAQTGGLTGKCLSEDGKPLAGYTILVERQEMKWSQHTKTNKKGEYVYIGLSPASYKITLLDPSGKQVFFQTQHVGIGDPTEVNFDMAKERANTMKENPEAVKKVEEAQKDQKQFTGLKATFDQATALFQAKQYADSAAMFEKALPLAKDKNVPIVLSQMAQAYSKAADAEQNRDTRLQDQQKAVDTYQKALAISPNDPGLHNNLGSLYAGMNKVDDAKAEFQKAADLNPSQAGNYYYNLGVVMVNQGKMDDASVALKKATDLDPNNANAFYWYGMALLGKAETKPDGSVVPVPGTIEAFQTYLKLQPSGQWAQAAQASIDQLKATVPTEYKKTPKKKG
;
A
#
# COMPACT_ATOMS: atom_id res chain seq x y z
N MET A 1 75.69 -44.21 -42.13
CA MET A 1 74.25 -44.48 -41.93
C MET A 1 73.86 -44.89 -40.46
N LEU A 2 74.51 -44.36 -39.48
CA LEU A 2 74.26 -44.70 -38.06
C LEU A 2 73.67 -43.50 -37.19
N SER A 3 73.38 -42.38 -37.79
CA SER A 3 72.92 -41.17 -37.04
C SER A 3 71.36 -40.95 -37.00
N SER A 4 70.62 -41.64 -37.87
CA SER A 4 69.18 -41.50 -37.96
C SER A 4 68.39 -42.41 -37.00
N TRP A 5 68.96 -43.50 -36.58
CA TRP A 5 68.28 -44.45 -35.67
C TRP A 5 68.31 -44.01 -34.21
N ARG A 6 69.38 -43.37 -33.76
CA ARG A 6 69.46 -42.82 -32.39
C ARG A 6 68.50 -41.69 -32.14
N ARG A 7 68.18 -40.84 -33.15
CA ARG A 7 67.20 -39.75 -33.01
C ARG A 7 65.74 -40.25 -32.95
N ARG A 8 65.42 -41.38 -33.56
CA ARG A 8 64.06 -41.97 -33.50
C ARG A 8 63.77 -42.68 -32.18
N LEU A 9 64.77 -43.27 -31.55
CA LEU A 9 64.63 -43.92 -30.23
C LEU A 9 64.42 -42.89 -29.10
N PHE A 10 65.07 -41.74 -29.17
CA PHE A 10 64.82 -40.68 -28.17
C PHE A 10 63.47 -39.98 -28.34
N ALA A 11 62.96 -39.90 -29.56
CA ALA A 11 61.63 -39.32 -29.80
C ALA A 11 60.51 -40.26 -29.32
N VAL A 12 60.63 -41.55 -29.45
CA VAL A 12 59.64 -42.54 -28.97
C VAL A 12 59.66 -42.66 -27.43
N ALA A 13 60.87 -42.61 -26.82
CA ALA A 13 61.01 -42.64 -25.37
C ALA A 13 60.44 -41.36 -24.72
N GLY A 14 60.62 -40.22 -25.37
CA GLY A 14 60.06 -38.94 -24.89
C GLY A 14 58.50 -38.85 -24.93
N THR A 15 57.89 -39.39 -25.98
CA THR A 15 56.48 -39.48 -26.15
C THR A 15 55.79 -40.46 -25.19
N LEU A 16 56.42 -41.58 -24.93
CA LEU A 16 55.95 -42.57 -23.94
C LEU A 16 56.07 -42.02 -22.49
N ALA A 17 57.19 -41.33 -22.19
CA ALA A 17 57.33 -40.67 -20.87
C ALA A 17 56.31 -39.49 -20.65
N ALA A 18 56.03 -38.74 -21.73
CA ALA A 18 55.00 -37.68 -21.65
C ALA A 18 53.58 -38.26 -21.54
N MET A 19 53.26 -39.36 -22.21
CA MET A 19 51.95 -40.01 -21.99
C MET A 19 51.87 -40.72 -20.63
N ALA A 20 52.92 -41.28 -20.09
CA ALA A 20 52.94 -41.88 -18.76
C ALA A 20 52.77 -40.79 -17.66
N LEU A 21 53.37 -39.62 -17.85
CA LEU A 21 53.16 -38.45 -16.91
C LEU A 21 51.77 -37.86 -17.02
N ALA A 22 51.12 -37.83 -18.21
CA ALA A 22 49.75 -37.37 -18.37
C ALA A 22 48.73 -38.34 -17.73
N VAL A 23 48.94 -39.63 -17.82
CA VAL A 23 48.09 -40.66 -17.20
C VAL A 23 48.25 -40.64 -15.67
N SER A 24 49.43 -40.34 -15.13
CA SER A 24 49.60 -40.20 -13.68
C SER A 24 49.01 -38.91 -13.09
N ALA A 25 48.83 -37.84 -13.88
CA ALA A 25 48.18 -36.63 -13.42
C ALA A 25 46.67 -36.81 -13.24
N PHE A 26 46.04 -37.64 -14.05
CA PHE A 26 44.61 -37.97 -13.89
C PHE A 26 44.32 -38.93 -12.72
N ALA A 27 45.31 -39.69 -12.28
CA ALA A 27 45.17 -40.61 -11.16
C ALA A 27 45.24 -39.96 -9.78
N GLN A 28 45.45 -38.63 -9.70
CA GLN A 28 45.62 -37.89 -8.46
C GLN A 28 44.45 -36.94 -8.13
N THR A 29 43.36 -37.05 -8.84
CA THR A 29 42.17 -36.22 -8.61
C THR A 29 40.97 -37.06 -8.22
N GLY A 30 40.08 -36.47 -7.46
CA GLY A 30 38.77 -37.01 -7.16
C GLY A 30 37.67 -36.28 -7.90
N GLY A 31 36.44 -36.43 -7.44
CA GLY A 31 35.28 -35.77 -8.00
C GLY A 31 34.13 -35.72 -6.98
N LEU A 32 33.05 -35.13 -7.41
CA LEU A 32 31.78 -35.10 -6.70
C LEU A 32 30.67 -35.62 -7.60
N THR A 33 29.79 -36.40 -7.05
CA THR A 33 28.53 -36.80 -7.69
C THR A 33 27.42 -36.71 -6.69
N GLY A 34 26.18 -36.60 -7.16
CA GLY A 34 25.04 -36.58 -6.23
C GLY A 34 23.72 -36.28 -6.89
N LYS A 35 22.68 -36.32 -6.09
CA LYS A 35 21.33 -36.08 -6.50
C LYS A 35 20.71 -35.00 -5.58
N CYS A 36 19.96 -34.08 -6.18
CA CYS A 36 19.28 -33.00 -5.49
C CYS A 36 17.77 -33.21 -5.62
N LEU A 37 17.09 -33.30 -4.48
CA LEU A 37 15.64 -33.49 -4.36
C LEU A 37 15.03 -32.36 -3.55
N SER A 38 13.86 -31.90 -3.97
CA SER A 38 13.02 -30.96 -3.24
C SER A 38 12.36 -31.61 -2.00
N GLU A 39 11.68 -30.82 -1.21
CA GLU A 39 10.94 -31.31 -0.02
C GLU A 39 9.83 -32.32 -0.37
N ASP A 40 9.25 -32.24 -1.56
CA ASP A 40 8.25 -33.17 -2.08
C ASP A 40 8.86 -34.34 -2.90
N GLY A 41 10.18 -34.53 -2.81
CA GLY A 41 10.92 -35.63 -3.44
C GLY A 41 11.16 -35.47 -4.95
N LYS A 42 10.81 -34.35 -5.55
CA LYS A 42 11.00 -34.11 -6.98
C LYS A 42 12.44 -33.68 -7.28
N PRO A 43 13.00 -34.08 -8.48
CA PRO A 43 14.31 -33.65 -8.90
C PRO A 43 14.44 -32.12 -9.01
N LEU A 44 15.48 -31.56 -8.42
CA LEU A 44 15.85 -30.15 -8.56
C LEU A 44 16.70 -29.95 -9.82
N ALA A 45 16.07 -29.78 -10.97
CA ALA A 45 16.70 -29.58 -12.26
C ALA A 45 17.15 -28.12 -12.50
N GLY A 46 18.34 -27.92 -13.08
CA GLY A 46 18.87 -26.60 -13.41
C GLY A 46 19.43 -25.81 -12.23
N TYR A 47 19.50 -26.41 -11.04
CA TYR A 47 20.16 -25.85 -9.87
C TYR A 47 21.66 -25.83 -10.05
N THR A 48 22.34 -24.87 -9.44
CA THR A 48 23.80 -24.76 -9.52
C THR A 48 24.42 -25.36 -8.26
N ILE A 49 25.40 -26.24 -8.46
CA ILE A 49 26.30 -26.76 -7.43
C ILE A 49 27.57 -25.94 -7.46
N LEU A 50 27.74 -25.06 -6.47
CA LEU A 50 28.96 -24.28 -6.30
C LEU A 50 29.90 -25.06 -5.39
N VAL A 51 31.14 -25.29 -5.84
CA VAL A 51 32.18 -26.03 -5.13
C VAL A 51 33.31 -25.07 -4.77
N GLU A 52 33.51 -24.84 -3.48
CA GLU A 52 34.49 -23.88 -2.96
C GLU A 52 35.50 -24.61 -2.09
N ARG A 53 36.80 -24.44 -2.39
CA ARG A 53 37.86 -25.00 -1.55
C ARG A 53 38.01 -24.14 -0.28
N GLN A 54 38.07 -24.77 0.89
CA GLN A 54 38.11 -24.06 2.17
C GLN A 54 39.44 -23.38 2.46
N GLU A 55 40.53 -23.94 1.96
CA GLU A 55 41.90 -23.52 2.30
C GLU A 55 42.44 -22.40 1.39
N MET A 56 41.78 -22.10 0.27
CA MET A 56 42.22 -21.11 -0.71
C MET A 56 41.04 -20.52 -1.48
N LYS A 57 41.24 -19.33 -2.08
CA LYS A 57 40.23 -18.70 -2.95
C LYS A 57 40.17 -19.47 -4.29
N TRP A 58 39.37 -20.52 -4.29
CA TRP A 58 39.10 -21.30 -5.51
C TRP A 58 37.64 -21.74 -5.45
N SER A 59 36.93 -21.54 -6.54
CA SER A 59 35.56 -22.00 -6.70
C SER A 59 35.25 -22.39 -8.13
N GLN A 60 34.42 -23.39 -8.29
CA GLN A 60 33.88 -23.86 -9.55
C GLN A 60 32.43 -24.25 -9.41
N HIS A 61 31.73 -24.44 -10.50
CA HIS A 61 30.33 -24.81 -10.45
C HIS A 61 29.96 -25.82 -11.56
N THR A 62 28.91 -26.57 -11.28
CA THR A 62 28.21 -27.43 -12.24
C THR A 62 26.69 -27.26 -12.04
N LYS A 63 25.90 -27.82 -12.97
CA LYS A 63 24.43 -27.76 -12.86
C LYS A 63 23.84 -29.15 -12.79
N THR A 64 22.71 -29.24 -12.07
CA THR A 64 21.90 -30.44 -12.04
C THR A 64 21.17 -30.65 -13.36
N ASN A 65 21.12 -31.92 -13.81
CA ASN A 65 20.38 -32.36 -14.99
C ASN A 65 18.86 -32.46 -14.72
N LYS A 66 18.07 -32.89 -15.70
CA LYS A 66 16.60 -33.07 -15.58
C LYS A 66 16.18 -34.07 -14.50
N LYS A 67 17.10 -34.96 -14.05
CA LYS A 67 16.88 -35.93 -12.99
C LYS A 67 17.34 -35.41 -11.62
N GLY A 68 17.84 -34.16 -11.54
CA GLY A 68 18.42 -33.56 -10.34
C GLY A 68 19.84 -34.07 -10.04
N GLU A 69 20.47 -34.80 -10.95
CA GLU A 69 21.80 -35.37 -10.75
C GLU A 69 22.88 -34.41 -11.22
N TYR A 70 24.05 -34.46 -10.57
CA TYR A 70 25.22 -33.69 -10.97
C TYR A 70 26.51 -34.52 -10.83
N VAL A 71 27.50 -34.14 -11.61
CA VAL A 71 28.87 -34.69 -11.54
C VAL A 71 29.85 -33.53 -11.70
N TYR A 72 30.92 -33.57 -10.93
CA TYR A 72 32.09 -32.72 -11.10
C TYR A 72 33.36 -33.53 -10.87
N ILE A 73 34.31 -33.54 -11.81
CA ILE A 73 35.56 -34.31 -11.77
C ILE A 73 36.77 -33.38 -11.80
N GLY A 74 37.94 -33.91 -11.42
CA GLY A 74 39.21 -33.18 -11.45
C GLY A 74 39.49 -32.33 -10.21
N LEU A 75 38.89 -32.68 -9.07
CA LEU A 75 39.15 -32.03 -7.78
C LEU A 75 40.45 -32.59 -7.16
N SER A 76 41.35 -31.70 -6.73
CA SER A 76 42.48 -32.09 -5.89
C SER A 76 42.00 -32.54 -4.51
N PRO A 77 42.68 -33.45 -3.82
CA PRO A 77 42.31 -33.86 -2.48
C PRO A 77 42.27 -32.65 -1.51
N ALA A 78 41.11 -32.35 -0.95
CA ALA A 78 40.91 -31.25 -0.01
C ALA A 78 39.48 -31.25 0.57
N SER A 79 39.23 -30.40 1.54
CA SER A 79 37.89 -30.12 2.05
C SER A 79 37.21 -29.01 1.21
N TYR A 80 36.02 -29.32 0.77
CA TYR A 80 35.23 -28.43 -0.08
C TYR A 80 33.89 -28.11 0.61
N LYS A 81 33.48 -26.83 0.55
CA LYS A 81 32.11 -26.42 0.75
C LYS A 81 31.35 -26.58 -0.56
N ILE A 82 30.31 -27.37 -0.53
CA ILE A 82 29.44 -27.66 -1.67
C ILE A 82 28.10 -27.01 -1.41
N THR A 83 27.76 -25.97 -2.18
CA THR A 83 26.59 -25.18 -2.01
C THR A 83 25.57 -25.40 -3.12
N LEU A 84 24.35 -25.73 -2.79
CA LEU A 84 23.22 -25.80 -3.71
C LEU A 84 22.59 -24.41 -3.84
N LEU A 85 22.63 -23.87 -5.07
CA LEU A 85 21.98 -22.59 -5.41
C LEU A 85 20.76 -22.85 -6.30
N ASP A 86 19.68 -22.11 -6.08
CA ASP A 86 18.52 -22.14 -6.95
C ASP A 86 18.83 -21.48 -8.33
N PRO A 87 17.91 -21.54 -9.31
CA PRO A 87 18.12 -20.93 -10.63
C PRO A 87 18.29 -19.39 -10.58
N SER A 88 17.89 -18.73 -9.48
CA SER A 88 18.12 -17.29 -9.27
C SER A 88 19.49 -16.98 -8.65
N GLY A 89 20.27 -18.00 -8.27
CA GLY A 89 21.55 -17.87 -7.60
C GLY A 89 21.48 -17.76 -6.08
N LYS A 90 20.29 -17.93 -5.50
CA LYS A 90 20.12 -17.90 -4.04
C LYS A 90 20.55 -19.24 -3.42
N GLN A 91 21.29 -19.17 -2.32
CA GLN A 91 21.70 -20.37 -1.57
C GLN A 91 20.47 -21.07 -0.96
N VAL A 92 20.34 -22.36 -1.25
CA VAL A 92 19.32 -23.25 -0.70
C VAL A 92 19.87 -23.99 0.51
N PHE A 93 21.02 -24.67 0.31
CA PHE A 93 21.69 -25.45 1.34
C PHE A 93 23.19 -25.56 1.05
N PHE A 94 23.99 -25.99 2.04
CA PHE A 94 25.38 -26.32 1.83
C PHE A 94 25.83 -27.48 2.73
N GLN A 95 26.83 -28.22 2.27
CA GLN A 95 27.52 -29.27 3.03
C GLN A 95 29.04 -29.09 2.87
N THR A 96 29.78 -29.50 3.88
CA THR A 96 31.24 -29.58 3.79
C THR A 96 31.64 -31.04 3.65
N GLN A 97 32.46 -31.35 2.64
CA GLN A 97 32.90 -32.72 2.38
C GLN A 97 34.37 -32.75 2.01
N HIS A 98 35.07 -33.77 2.50
CA HIS A 98 36.43 -34.06 2.04
C HIS A 98 36.36 -34.89 0.78
N VAL A 99 37.08 -34.47 -0.25
CA VAL A 99 37.25 -35.23 -1.53
C VAL A 99 38.64 -35.81 -1.55
N GLY A 100 38.70 -37.13 -1.66
CA GLY A 100 39.95 -37.87 -1.80
C GLY A 100 40.36 -38.08 -3.26
N ILE A 101 41.37 -38.95 -3.47
CA ILE A 101 41.79 -39.40 -4.80
C ILE A 101 40.94 -40.61 -5.20
N GLY A 102 40.54 -40.70 -6.48
CA GLY A 102 39.85 -41.87 -7.02
C GLY A 102 38.38 -41.61 -7.35
N ASP A 103 37.49 -42.52 -6.90
CA ASP A 103 36.05 -42.42 -7.22
C ASP A 103 35.43 -41.16 -6.72
N PRO A 104 34.45 -40.58 -7.46
CA PRO A 104 33.72 -39.38 -7.02
C PRO A 104 33.02 -39.59 -5.68
N THR A 105 33.22 -38.66 -4.76
CA THR A 105 32.52 -38.61 -3.48
C THR A 105 31.04 -38.26 -3.71
N GLU A 106 30.14 -39.06 -3.16
CA GLU A 106 28.71 -38.84 -3.28
C GLU A 106 28.25 -37.80 -2.26
N VAL A 107 27.59 -36.71 -2.73
CA VAL A 107 27.02 -35.65 -1.94
C VAL A 107 25.61 -35.36 -2.41
N ASN A 108 24.63 -35.86 -1.68
CA ASN A 108 23.23 -35.72 -2.00
C ASN A 108 22.61 -34.54 -1.22
N PHE A 109 21.70 -33.80 -1.87
CA PHE A 109 20.88 -32.77 -1.27
C PHE A 109 19.42 -33.22 -1.28
N ASP A 110 18.97 -33.80 -0.17
CA ASP A 110 17.58 -34.20 0.07
C ASP A 110 16.95 -33.18 1.02
N MET A 111 16.18 -32.23 0.45
CA MET A 111 15.62 -31.12 1.22
C MET A 111 14.63 -31.59 2.28
N ALA A 112 13.92 -32.70 2.05
CA ALA A 112 13.03 -33.27 3.07
C ALA A 112 13.83 -33.79 4.27
N LYS A 113 14.92 -34.50 4.01
CA LYS A 113 15.81 -35.04 5.07
C LYS A 113 16.55 -33.93 5.79
N GLU A 114 17.07 -32.94 5.06
CA GLU A 114 17.79 -31.81 5.64
C GLU A 114 16.83 -30.95 6.51
N ARG A 115 15.61 -30.73 6.06
CA ARG A 115 14.60 -30.07 6.86
C ARG A 115 14.25 -30.85 8.13
N ALA A 116 14.08 -32.17 8.00
CA ALA A 116 13.82 -33.03 9.17
C ALA A 116 14.96 -32.99 10.19
N ASN A 117 16.22 -32.94 9.73
CA ASN A 117 17.39 -32.79 10.60
C ASN A 117 17.40 -31.41 11.27
N THR A 118 17.20 -30.35 10.51
CA THR A 118 17.12 -28.97 11.04
C THR A 118 15.98 -28.82 12.05
N MET A 119 14.82 -29.44 11.80
CA MET A 119 13.71 -29.45 12.75
C MET A 119 14.05 -30.15 14.07
N LYS A 120 14.86 -31.20 14.02
CA LYS A 120 15.33 -31.89 15.24
C LYS A 120 16.37 -31.08 16.01
N GLU A 121 17.26 -30.39 15.30
CA GLU A 121 18.34 -29.61 15.89
C GLU A 121 17.89 -28.23 16.38
N ASN A 122 16.98 -27.58 15.66
CA ASN A 122 16.48 -26.25 16.03
C ASN A 122 15.00 -26.04 15.63
N PRO A 123 14.06 -26.67 16.33
CA PRO A 123 12.62 -26.61 16.01
C PRO A 123 12.04 -25.21 16.10
N GLU A 124 12.56 -24.35 17.00
CA GLU A 124 12.10 -22.97 17.13
C GLU A 124 12.48 -22.09 15.93
N ALA A 125 13.69 -22.27 15.39
CA ALA A 125 14.10 -21.51 14.20
C ALA A 125 13.27 -21.88 12.97
N VAL A 126 12.97 -23.17 12.80
CA VAL A 126 12.10 -23.65 11.71
C VAL A 126 10.70 -23.06 11.85
N LYS A 127 10.12 -23.12 13.04
CA LYS A 127 8.79 -22.54 13.31
C LYS A 127 8.74 -21.05 13.00
N LYS A 128 9.75 -20.28 13.40
CA LYS A 128 9.85 -18.85 13.08
C LYS A 128 9.92 -18.58 11.57
N VAL A 129 10.65 -19.39 10.81
CA VAL A 129 10.73 -19.26 9.35
C VAL A 129 9.38 -19.58 8.70
N GLU A 130 8.69 -20.62 9.14
CA GLU A 130 7.37 -20.98 8.64
C GLU A 130 6.32 -19.91 8.94
N GLU A 131 6.33 -19.37 10.16
CA GLU A 131 5.47 -18.27 10.56
C GLU A 131 5.74 -17.02 9.71
N ALA A 132 7.02 -16.64 9.51
CA ALA A 132 7.40 -15.52 8.66
C ALA A 132 6.97 -15.72 7.19
N GLN A 133 7.10 -16.93 6.65
CA GLN A 133 6.63 -17.25 5.29
C GLN A 133 5.11 -17.17 5.18
N LYS A 134 4.39 -17.67 6.20
CA LYS A 134 2.92 -17.58 6.28
C LYS A 134 2.47 -16.13 6.34
N ASP A 135 3.11 -15.31 7.18
CA ASP A 135 2.81 -13.89 7.31
C ASP A 135 3.11 -13.13 6.01
N GLN A 136 4.23 -13.43 5.35
CA GLN A 136 4.56 -12.85 4.05
C GLN A 136 3.53 -13.21 2.97
N LYS A 137 3.10 -14.46 2.91
CA LYS A 137 2.05 -14.92 1.98
C LYS A 137 0.72 -14.24 2.25
N GLN A 138 0.35 -14.13 3.54
CA GLN A 138 -0.87 -13.44 3.96
C GLN A 138 -0.82 -11.95 3.61
N PHE A 139 0.30 -11.28 3.88
CA PHE A 139 0.51 -9.87 3.53
C PHE A 139 0.43 -9.63 2.01
N THR A 140 1.05 -10.52 1.21
CA THR A 140 0.99 -10.44 -0.25
C THR A 140 -0.46 -10.62 -0.74
N GLY A 141 -1.21 -11.56 -0.16
CA GLY A 141 -2.63 -11.75 -0.45
C GLY A 141 -3.48 -10.53 -0.06
N LEU A 142 -3.25 -9.97 1.13
CA LEU A 142 -3.91 -8.74 1.57
C LEU A 142 -3.65 -7.60 0.58
N LYS A 143 -2.38 -7.36 0.24
CA LYS A 143 -2.01 -6.28 -0.69
C LYS A 143 -2.72 -6.43 -2.04
N ALA A 144 -2.66 -7.61 -2.65
CA ALA A 144 -3.29 -7.86 -3.95
C ALA A 144 -4.80 -7.64 -3.91
N THR A 145 -5.48 -8.12 -2.86
CA THR A 145 -6.93 -7.96 -2.70
C THR A 145 -7.31 -6.51 -2.42
N PHE A 146 -6.51 -5.80 -1.61
CA PHE A 146 -6.71 -4.39 -1.30
C PHE A 146 -6.51 -3.51 -2.54
N ASP A 147 -5.45 -3.74 -3.33
CA ASP A 147 -5.18 -3.01 -4.56
C ASP A 147 -6.32 -3.21 -5.58
N GLN A 148 -6.86 -4.44 -5.70
CA GLN A 148 -8.01 -4.73 -6.54
C GLN A 148 -9.28 -4.00 -6.06
N ALA A 149 -9.56 -4.00 -4.76
CA ALA A 149 -10.69 -3.28 -4.17
C ALA A 149 -10.58 -1.77 -4.45
N THR A 150 -9.40 -1.21 -4.31
CA THR A 150 -9.14 0.21 -4.59
C THR A 150 -9.33 0.54 -6.07
N ALA A 151 -8.89 -0.33 -6.98
CA ALA A 151 -9.11 -0.15 -8.42
C ALA A 151 -10.61 -0.15 -8.77
N LEU A 152 -11.40 -1.04 -8.17
CA LEU A 152 -12.86 -1.06 -8.32
C LEU A 152 -13.50 0.23 -7.78
N PHE A 153 -13.03 0.74 -6.65
CA PHE A 153 -13.48 2.00 -6.09
C PHE A 153 -13.24 3.18 -7.04
N GLN A 154 -12.03 3.27 -7.60
CA GLN A 154 -11.67 4.29 -8.59
C GLN A 154 -12.49 4.20 -9.87
N ALA A 155 -12.84 2.96 -10.27
CA ALA A 155 -13.75 2.70 -11.40
C ALA A 155 -15.23 2.97 -11.07
N LYS A 156 -15.55 3.47 -9.85
CA LYS A 156 -16.90 3.71 -9.33
C LYS A 156 -17.77 2.45 -9.21
N GLN A 157 -17.15 1.27 -9.21
CA GLN A 157 -17.79 -0.01 -8.95
C GLN A 157 -17.83 -0.26 -7.43
N TYR A 158 -18.59 0.57 -6.71
CA TYR A 158 -18.51 0.68 -5.26
C TYR A 158 -18.98 -0.59 -4.52
N ALA A 159 -20.04 -1.23 -5.00
CA ALA A 159 -20.54 -2.48 -4.41
C ALA A 159 -19.52 -3.62 -4.57
N ASP A 160 -18.90 -3.76 -5.74
CA ASP A 160 -17.85 -4.74 -5.99
C ASP A 160 -16.60 -4.44 -5.16
N SER A 161 -16.26 -3.15 -5.01
CA SER A 161 -15.17 -2.70 -4.14
C SER A 161 -15.41 -3.10 -2.69
N ALA A 162 -16.61 -2.86 -2.15
CA ALA A 162 -16.96 -3.25 -0.79
C ALA A 162 -16.82 -4.77 -0.59
N ALA A 163 -17.37 -5.57 -1.52
CA ALA A 163 -17.24 -7.03 -1.49
C ALA A 163 -15.78 -7.51 -1.57
N MET A 164 -14.92 -6.77 -2.27
CA MET A 164 -13.50 -7.11 -2.33
C MET A 164 -12.76 -6.72 -1.05
N PHE A 165 -13.11 -5.61 -0.38
CA PHE A 165 -12.60 -5.29 0.95
C PHE A 165 -13.08 -6.29 2.01
N GLU A 166 -14.29 -6.85 1.90
CA GLU A 166 -14.74 -7.95 2.77
C GLU A 166 -13.82 -9.18 2.65
N LYS A 167 -13.34 -9.51 1.43
CA LYS A 167 -12.36 -10.58 1.20
C LYS A 167 -10.96 -10.22 1.72
N ALA A 168 -10.59 -8.94 1.75
CA ALA A 168 -9.33 -8.48 2.29
C ALA A 168 -9.29 -8.52 3.83
N LEU A 169 -10.43 -8.30 4.48
CA LEU A 169 -10.50 -8.16 5.94
C LEU A 169 -9.92 -9.36 6.71
N PRO A 170 -10.23 -10.64 6.40
CA PRO A 170 -9.65 -11.79 7.11
C PRO A 170 -8.13 -11.94 6.88
N LEU A 171 -7.57 -11.28 5.87
CA LEU A 171 -6.13 -11.26 5.60
C LEU A 171 -5.42 -10.12 6.37
N ALA A 172 -6.16 -9.14 6.86
CA ALA A 172 -5.62 -8.02 7.61
C ALA A 172 -5.29 -8.44 9.05
N LYS A 173 -4.21 -7.87 9.59
CA LYS A 173 -3.79 -8.04 10.99
C LYS A 173 -3.48 -6.68 11.60
N ASP A 174 -3.63 -6.57 12.91
CA ASP A 174 -3.22 -5.42 13.71
C ASP A 174 -3.64 -4.07 13.09
N LYS A 175 -2.68 -3.21 12.85
CA LYS A 175 -2.89 -1.86 12.28
C LYS A 175 -3.54 -1.82 10.90
N ASN A 176 -3.55 -2.93 10.17
CA ASN A 176 -4.18 -2.99 8.84
C ASN A 176 -5.70 -3.21 8.93
N VAL A 177 -6.21 -3.77 10.03
CA VAL A 177 -7.64 -4.04 10.20
C VAL A 177 -8.48 -2.76 10.12
N PRO A 178 -8.20 -1.69 10.91
CA PRO A 178 -8.99 -0.46 10.84
C PRO A 178 -8.86 0.24 9.47
N ILE A 179 -7.73 0.10 8.78
CA ILE A 179 -7.55 0.65 7.43
C ILE A 179 -8.49 -0.05 6.43
N VAL A 180 -8.53 -1.39 6.44
CA VAL A 180 -9.42 -2.15 5.56
C VAL A 180 -10.88 -1.84 5.88
N LEU A 181 -11.25 -1.80 7.17
CA LEU A 181 -12.60 -1.45 7.61
C LEU A 181 -13.00 -0.04 7.16
N SER A 182 -12.10 0.95 7.27
CA SER A 182 -12.36 2.32 6.83
C SER A 182 -12.67 2.38 5.33
N GLN A 183 -11.84 1.72 4.50
CA GLN A 183 -12.04 1.70 3.05
C GLN A 183 -13.30 0.92 2.65
N MET A 184 -13.59 -0.17 3.34
CA MET A 184 -14.82 -0.95 3.15
C MET A 184 -16.07 -0.12 3.48
N ALA A 185 -16.07 0.60 4.61
CA ALA A 185 -17.17 1.48 5.00
C ALA A 185 -17.37 2.62 3.98
N GLN A 186 -16.27 3.20 3.48
CA GLN A 186 -16.33 4.22 2.44
C GLN A 186 -16.92 3.66 1.13
N ALA A 187 -16.55 2.43 0.75
CA ALA A 187 -17.11 1.77 -0.43
C ALA A 187 -18.61 1.52 -0.29
N TYR A 188 -19.08 1.04 0.88
CA TYR A 188 -20.51 0.90 1.15
C TYR A 188 -21.24 2.26 1.14
N SER A 189 -20.66 3.30 1.74
CA SER A 189 -21.24 4.66 1.71
C SER A 189 -21.41 5.14 0.26
N LYS A 190 -20.40 4.95 -0.59
CA LYS A 190 -20.46 5.35 -2.01
C LYS A 190 -21.39 4.45 -2.84
N ALA A 191 -21.51 3.18 -2.50
CA ALA A 191 -22.50 2.29 -3.10
C ALA A 191 -23.93 2.80 -2.78
N ALA A 192 -24.18 3.15 -1.52
CA ALA A 192 -25.46 3.74 -1.10
C ALA A 192 -25.78 5.05 -1.81
N ASP A 193 -24.78 5.95 -2.00
CA ASP A 193 -24.95 7.21 -2.72
C ASP A 193 -25.35 6.99 -4.20
N ALA A 194 -24.88 5.90 -4.82
CA ALA A 194 -25.15 5.57 -6.21
C ALA A 194 -26.43 4.72 -6.40
N GLU A 195 -26.99 4.16 -5.33
CA GLU A 195 -28.08 3.21 -5.37
C GLU A 195 -29.46 3.91 -5.49
N GLN A 196 -30.25 3.50 -6.46
CA GLN A 196 -31.59 4.04 -6.69
C GLN A 196 -32.67 3.34 -5.86
N ASN A 197 -32.50 2.03 -5.60
CA ASN A 197 -33.40 1.26 -4.76
C ASN A 197 -33.24 1.72 -3.30
N ARG A 198 -34.32 2.18 -2.69
CA ARG A 198 -34.32 2.72 -1.33
C ARG A 198 -33.88 1.69 -0.30
N ASP A 199 -34.36 0.46 -0.40
CA ASP A 199 -34.09 -0.56 0.62
C ASP A 199 -32.62 -1.02 0.56
N THR A 200 -32.09 -1.22 -0.63
CA THR A 200 -30.66 -1.51 -0.85
C THR A 200 -29.79 -0.37 -0.35
N ARG A 201 -30.16 0.88 -0.67
CA ARG A 201 -29.45 2.06 -0.18
C ARG A 201 -29.40 2.12 1.35
N LEU A 202 -30.52 1.89 2.03
CA LEU A 202 -30.58 1.88 3.49
C LEU A 202 -29.74 0.74 4.08
N GLN A 203 -29.72 -0.42 3.45
CA GLN A 203 -28.87 -1.54 3.86
C GLN A 203 -27.38 -1.21 3.74
N ASP A 204 -26.97 -0.61 2.62
CA ASP A 204 -25.56 -0.24 2.42
C ASP A 204 -25.14 0.90 3.34
N GLN A 205 -26.03 1.87 3.62
CA GLN A 205 -25.80 2.89 4.64
C GLN A 205 -25.59 2.26 6.02
N GLN A 206 -26.43 1.30 6.42
CA GLN A 206 -26.27 0.62 7.71
C GLN A 206 -24.97 -0.18 7.77
N LYS A 207 -24.61 -0.94 6.70
CA LYS A 207 -23.33 -1.63 6.62
C LYS A 207 -22.15 -0.68 6.75
N ALA A 208 -22.22 0.50 6.14
CA ALA A 208 -21.18 1.52 6.25
C ALA A 208 -21.04 2.00 7.71
N VAL A 209 -22.16 2.32 8.38
CA VAL A 209 -22.16 2.73 9.81
C VAL A 209 -21.54 1.65 10.68
N ASP A 210 -22.03 0.41 10.58
CA ASP A 210 -21.54 -0.71 11.39
C ASP A 210 -20.04 -0.96 11.17
N THR A 211 -19.58 -0.76 9.95
CA THR A 211 -18.18 -0.97 9.58
C THR A 211 -17.29 0.14 10.14
N TYR A 212 -17.71 1.42 10.08
CA TYR A 212 -16.98 2.50 10.73
C TYR A 212 -16.94 2.33 12.26
N GLN A 213 -18.06 1.89 12.87
CA GLN A 213 -18.10 1.62 14.31
C GLN A 213 -17.12 0.48 14.70
N LYS A 214 -17.02 -0.58 13.89
CA LYS A 214 -16.00 -1.63 14.08
C LYS A 214 -14.58 -1.06 13.99
N ALA A 215 -14.31 -0.17 13.04
CA ALA A 215 -13.01 0.49 12.93
C ALA A 215 -12.71 1.36 14.15
N LEU A 216 -13.69 2.14 14.62
CA LEU A 216 -13.58 2.98 15.81
C LEU A 216 -13.44 2.19 17.11
N ALA A 217 -14.00 0.97 17.20
CA ALA A 217 -13.77 0.07 18.33
C ALA A 217 -12.29 -0.33 18.45
N ILE A 218 -11.56 -0.38 17.35
CA ILE A 218 -10.11 -0.68 17.31
C ILE A 218 -9.28 0.60 17.45
N SER A 219 -9.71 1.68 16.81
CA SER A 219 -9.00 2.96 16.76
C SER A 219 -9.91 4.13 17.19
N PRO A 220 -10.28 4.23 18.48
CA PRO A 220 -11.28 5.17 18.97
C PRO A 220 -10.88 6.65 18.88
N ASN A 221 -9.59 6.91 18.69
CA ASN A 221 -9.04 8.28 18.61
C ASN A 221 -8.55 8.61 17.19
N ASP A 222 -9.04 7.93 16.17
CA ASP A 222 -8.72 8.26 14.77
C ASP A 222 -9.67 9.37 14.27
N PRO A 223 -9.19 10.61 14.07
CA PRO A 223 -10.03 11.72 13.62
C PRO A 223 -10.58 11.53 12.21
N GLY A 224 -9.87 10.75 11.36
CA GLY A 224 -10.32 10.43 10.00
C GLY A 224 -11.57 9.55 10.00
N LEU A 225 -11.61 8.54 10.89
CA LEU A 225 -12.78 7.68 11.05
C LEU A 225 -14.00 8.46 11.53
N HIS A 226 -13.83 9.35 12.53
CA HIS A 226 -14.89 10.23 13.02
C HIS A 226 -15.39 11.18 11.93
N ASN A 227 -14.49 11.83 11.17
CA ASN A 227 -14.88 12.68 10.05
C ASN A 227 -15.67 11.90 8.97
N ASN A 228 -15.24 10.70 8.63
CA ASN A 228 -15.92 9.91 7.60
C ASN A 228 -17.29 9.41 8.05
N LEU A 229 -17.40 8.99 9.31
CA LEU A 229 -18.68 8.60 9.92
C LEU A 229 -19.62 9.82 10.01
N GLY A 230 -19.11 10.99 10.38
CA GLY A 230 -19.85 12.25 10.37
C GLY A 230 -20.40 12.59 8.98
N SER A 231 -19.59 12.42 7.93
CA SER A 231 -20.01 12.61 6.54
C SER A 231 -21.09 11.62 6.12
N LEU A 232 -20.98 10.36 6.53
CA LEU A 232 -22.00 9.34 6.29
C LEU A 232 -23.32 9.70 6.98
N TYR A 233 -23.29 10.07 8.26
CA TYR A 233 -24.51 10.51 9.00
C TYR A 233 -25.14 11.75 8.35
N ALA A 234 -24.33 12.66 7.84
CA ALA A 234 -24.83 13.82 7.08
C ALA A 234 -25.62 13.39 5.83
N GLY A 235 -25.06 12.47 5.03
CA GLY A 235 -25.75 11.90 3.88
C GLY A 235 -27.04 11.15 4.24
N MET A 236 -27.10 10.57 5.44
CA MET A 236 -28.30 9.92 6.00
C MET A 236 -29.30 10.90 6.62
N ASN A 237 -29.07 12.20 6.57
CA ASN A 237 -29.87 13.24 7.24
C ASN A 237 -29.86 13.15 8.77
N LYS A 238 -28.89 12.45 9.38
CA LYS A 238 -28.69 12.33 10.82
C LYS A 238 -27.77 13.46 11.32
N VAL A 239 -28.30 14.68 11.35
CA VAL A 239 -27.51 15.92 11.55
C VAL A 239 -26.82 15.97 12.90
N ASP A 240 -27.51 15.56 13.97
CA ASP A 240 -26.96 15.61 15.33
C ASP A 240 -25.83 14.58 15.51
N ASP A 241 -25.98 13.38 14.93
CA ASP A 241 -24.93 12.37 14.90
C ASP A 241 -23.70 12.87 14.09
N ALA A 242 -23.95 13.49 12.92
CA ALA A 242 -22.90 14.09 12.11
C ALA A 242 -22.13 15.18 12.86
N LYS A 243 -22.84 16.06 13.56
CA LYS A 243 -22.25 17.13 14.40
C LYS A 243 -21.35 16.57 15.49
N ALA A 244 -21.81 15.54 16.20
CA ALA A 244 -21.05 14.91 17.26
C ALA A 244 -19.74 14.30 16.73
N GLU A 245 -19.80 13.62 15.59
CA GLU A 245 -18.65 12.98 14.98
C GLU A 245 -17.63 14.00 14.42
N PHE A 246 -18.07 15.06 13.73
CA PHE A 246 -17.18 16.14 13.26
C PHE A 246 -16.53 16.90 14.42
N GLN A 247 -17.29 17.16 15.50
CA GLN A 247 -16.74 17.81 16.69
C GLN A 247 -15.63 16.95 17.30
N LYS A 248 -15.87 15.64 17.43
CA LYS A 248 -14.89 14.72 17.97
C LYS A 248 -13.64 14.64 17.10
N ALA A 249 -13.79 14.65 15.75
CA ALA A 249 -12.65 14.73 14.84
C ALA A 249 -11.83 16.01 15.06
N ALA A 250 -12.49 17.15 15.26
CA ALA A 250 -11.84 18.44 15.51
C ALA A 250 -11.09 18.46 16.85
N ASP A 251 -11.65 17.86 17.89
CA ASP A 251 -11.03 17.77 19.22
C ASP A 251 -9.78 16.86 19.19
N LEU A 252 -9.85 15.77 18.42
CA LEU A 252 -8.75 14.81 18.25
C LEU A 252 -7.61 15.33 17.39
N ASN A 253 -7.91 16.19 16.40
CA ASN A 253 -6.90 16.78 15.52
C ASN A 253 -7.13 18.29 15.33
N PRO A 254 -6.72 19.12 16.29
CA PRO A 254 -6.89 20.59 16.22
C PRO A 254 -6.24 21.25 15.01
N SER A 255 -5.17 20.68 14.46
CA SER A 255 -4.48 21.21 13.27
C SER A 255 -5.34 21.12 12.00
N GLN A 256 -6.30 20.21 11.96
CA GLN A 256 -7.24 20.01 10.85
C GLN A 256 -8.68 20.39 11.21
N ALA A 257 -8.89 20.96 12.39
CA ALA A 257 -10.22 21.29 12.88
C ALA A 257 -10.99 22.21 11.93
N GLY A 258 -10.30 23.11 11.21
CA GLY A 258 -10.91 23.96 10.18
C GLY A 258 -11.65 23.16 9.11
N ASN A 259 -11.08 22.04 8.64
CA ASN A 259 -11.72 21.18 7.65
C ASN A 259 -12.95 20.45 8.23
N TYR A 260 -12.90 20.01 9.47
CA TYR A 260 -14.04 19.33 10.11
C TYR A 260 -15.20 20.28 10.36
N TYR A 261 -14.92 21.52 10.81
CA TYR A 261 -15.94 22.56 10.93
C TYR A 261 -16.50 23.01 9.59
N TYR A 262 -15.69 23.07 8.54
CA TYR A 262 -16.15 23.29 7.17
C TYR A 262 -17.14 22.20 6.73
N ASN A 263 -16.81 20.92 6.90
CA ASN A 263 -17.70 19.81 6.57
C ASN A 263 -19.02 19.91 7.35
N LEU A 264 -18.95 20.16 8.64
CA LEU A 264 -20.12 20.36 9.49
C LEU A 264 -21.00 21.52 8.99
N GLY A 265 -20.37 22.66 8.69
CA GLY A 265 -21.09 23.84 8.21
C GLY A 265 -21.80 23.63 6.88
N VAL A 266 -21.16 22.95 5.93
CA VAL A 266 -21.78 22.59 4.64
C VAL A 266 -23.02 21.70 4.85
N VAL A 267 -22.92 20.71 5.74
CA VAL A 267 -24.06 19.86 6.10
C VAL A 267 -25.23 20.70 6.64
N MET A 268 -24.93 21.65 7.51
CA MET A 268 -25.96 22.52 8.12
C MET A 268 -26.60 23.46 7.08
N VAL A 269 -25.83 24.02 6.14
CA VAL A 269 -26.39 24.80 5.02
C VAL A 269 -27.37 23.96 4.21
N ASN A 270 -26.96 22.74 3.82
CA ASN A 270 -27.82 21.84 3.05
C ASN A 270 -29.09 21.43 3.77
N GLN A 271 -29.10 21.52 5.11
CA GLN A 271 -30.26 21.27 5.96
C GLN A 271 -31.10 22.54 6.27
N GLY A 272 -30.74 23.70 5.73
CA GLY A 272 -31.38 24.95 6.01
C GLY A 272 -31.14 25.49 7.43
N LYS A 273 -30.24 24.91 8.22
CA LYS A 273 -29.86 25.33 9.58
C LYS A 273 -28.84 26.47 9.52
N MET A 274 -29.24 27.62 8.98
CA MET A 274 -28.31 28.70 8.63
C MET A 274 -27.61 29.32 9.85
N ASP A 275 -28.25 29.36 11.01
CA ASP A 275 -27.65 29.86 12.25
C ASP A 275 -26.48 28.98 12.69
N ASP A 276 -26.70 27.69 12.82
CA ASP A 276 -25.64 26.71 13.17
C ASP A 276 -24.56 26.68 12.12
N ALA A 277 -24.94 26.70 10.82
CA ALA A 277 -24.01 26.72 9.70
C ALA A 277 -23.07 27.93 9.77
N SER A 278 -23.62 29.13 10.04
CA SER A 278 -22.80 30.34 10.12
C SER A 278 -21.79 30.29 11.27
N VAL A 279 -22.12 29.67 12.39
CA VAL A 279 -21.20 29.47 13.52
C VAL A 279 -20.07 28.47 13.15
N ALA A 280 -20.44 27.34 12.58
CA ALA A 280 -19.45 26.30 12.18
C ALA A 280 -18.50 26.80 11.08
N LEU A 281 -19.05 27.48 10.06
CA LEU A 281 -18.24 28.01 8.94
C LEU A 281 -17.38 29.20 9.36
N LYS A 282 -17.85 30.05 10.26
CA LYS A 282 -17.03 31.10 10.87
C LYS A 282 -15.80 30.49 11.56
N LYS A 283 -16.03 29.43 12.36
CA LYS A 283 -14.94 28.73 13.04
C LYS A 283 -13.98 28.07 12.03
N ALA A 284 -14.50 27.53 10.92
CA ALA A 284 -13.68 26.98 9.85
C ALA A 284 -12.78 28.06 9.21
N THR A 285 -13.33 29.24 8.91
CA THR A 285 -12.55 30.36 8.32
C THR A 285 -11.53 30.96 9.30
N ASP A 286 -11.82 30.96 10.60
CA ASP A 286 -10.89 31.43 11.63
C ASP A 286 -9.71 30.46 11.82
N LEU A 287 -9.96 29.15 11.71
CA LEU A 287 -8.94 28.11 11.87
C LEU A 287 -8.11 27.90 10.60
N ASP A 288 -8.71 28.10 9.43
CA ASP A 288 -8.03 28.02 8.13
C ASP A 288 -8.41 29.21 7.24
N PRO A 289 -7.70 30.34 7.36
CA PRO A 289 -7.96 31.54 6.56
C PRO A 289 -7.67 31.37 5.06
N ASN A 290 -7.05 30.29 4.64
CA ASN A 290 -6.75 29.98 3.23
C ASN A 290 -7.79 29.05 2.60
N ASN A 291 -8.75 28.55 3.35
CA ASN A 291 -9.82 27.71 2.83
C ASN A 291 -10.87 28.56 2.12
N ALA A 292 -10.66 28.81 0.84
CA ALA A 292 -11.60 29.58 0.02
C ALA A 292 -13.02 29.01 0.09
N ASN A 293 -13.17 27.68 0.03
CA ASN A 293 -14.49 27.04 0.06
C ASN A 293 -15.24 27.33 1.35
N ALA A 294 -14.55 27.42 2.49
CA ALA A 294 -15.17 27.78 3.75
C ALA A 294 -15.75 29.21 3.72
N PHE A 295 -15.06 30.16 3.08
CA PHE A 295 -15.57 31.53 2.91
C PHE A 295 -16.79 31.57 2.00
N TYR A 296 -16.81 30.82 0.90
CA TYR A 296 -18.02 30.78 0.05
C TYR A 296 -19.23 30.26 0.82
N TRP A 297 -19.10 29.12 1.49
CA TRP A 297 -20.20 28.53 2.25
C TRP A 297 -20.58 29.37 3.47
N TYR A 298 -19.61 30.08 4.08
CA TYR A 298 -19.91 31.06 5.13
C TYR A 298 -20.77 32.22 4.60
N GLY A 299 -20.40 32.77 3.44
CA GLY A 299 -21.20 33.75 2.74
C GLY A 299 -22.62 33.25 2.45
N MET A 300 -22.77 31.98 2.00
CA MET A 300 -24.08 31.35 1.75
C MET A 300 -24.89 31.18 3.01
N ALA A 301 -24.27 30.77 4.13
CA ALA A 301 -24.96 30.67 5.42
C ALA A 301 -25.48 32.05 5.92
N LEU A 302 -24.66 33.10 5.81
CA LEU A 302 -25.05 34.46 6.17
C LEU A 302 -26.13 35.00 5.23
N LEU A 303 -26.06 34.71 3.93
CA LEU A 303 -27.09 35.09 2.95
C LEU A 303 -28.44 34.43 3.28
N GLY A 304 -28.40 33.13 3.68
CA GLY A 304 -29.63 32.44 4.11
C GLY A 304 -30.27 32.98 5.40
N LYS A 305 -29.56 33.82 6.15
CA LYS A 305 -30.06 34.54 7.34
C LYS A 305 -30.49 35.99 7.02
N ALA A 306 -30.30 36.44 5.78
CA ALA A 306 -30.62 37.79 5.38
C ALA A 306 -32.15 38.05 5.47
N GLU A 307 -32.51 39.23 5.92
CA GLU A 307 -33.91 39.65 6.01
C GLU A 307 -34.36 40.20 4.64
N THR A 308 -35.50 39.73 4.15
CA THR A 308 -36.13 40.28 2.95
C THR A 308 -37.20 41.26 3.38
N LYS A 309 -37.07 42.53 2.99
CA LYS A 309 -38.06 43.59 3.29
C LYS A 309 -39.29 43.44 2.40
N PRO A 310 -40.42 44.11 2.78
CA PRO A 310 -41.65 44.08 1.99
C PRO A 310 -41.51 44.62 0.55
N ASP A 311 -40.53 45.49 0.29
CA ASP A 311 -40.21 46.03 -1.02
C ASP A 311 -39.33 45.08 -1.89
N GLY A 312 -39.03 43.88 -1.37
CA GLY A 312 -38.18 42.88 -2.02
C GLY A 312 -36.69 43.12 -1.84
N SER A 313 -36.26 44.18 -1.15
CA SER A 313 -34.84 44.40 -0.89
C SER A 313 -34.33 43.44 0.20
N VAL A 314 -33.10 42.97 0.02
CA VAL A 314 -32.44 42.02 0.95
C VAL A 314 -31.47 42.81 1.82
N VAL A 315 -31.60 42.67 3.14
CA VAL A 315 -30.68 43.24 4.13
C VAL A 315 -29.65 42.17 4.48
N PRO A 316 -28.42 42.27 3.96
CA PRO A 316 -27.41 41.25 4.26
C PRO A 316 -26.99 41.28 5.73
N VAL A 317 -26.70 40.11 6.27
CA VAL A 317 -26.03 40.03 7.58
C VAL A 317 -24.60 40.56 7.42
N PRO A 318 -24.08 41.35 8.40
CA PRO A 318 -22.69 41.82 8.35
C PRO A 318 -21.70 40.67 8.11
N GLY A 319 -20.73 40.90 7.21
CA GLY A 319 -19.74 39.89 6.83
C GLY A 319 -20.11 39.08 5.59
N THR A 320 -21.34 39.15 5.07
CA THR A 320 -21.78 38.37 3.89
C THR A 320 -20.98 38.73 2.63
N ILE A 321 -20.87 40.02 2.33
CA ILE A 321 -20.15 40.50 1.12
C ILE A 321 -18.66 40.21 1.29
N GLU A 322 -18.08 40.45 2.44
CA GLU A 322 -16.67 40.22 2.75
C GLU A 322 -16.29 38.74 2.63
N ALA A 323 -17.18 37.83 3.02
CA ALA A 323 -16.96 36.40 2.88
C ALA A 323 -16.84 35.99 1.37
N PHE A 324 -17.80 36.45 0.52
CA PHE A 324 -17.73 36.21 -0.92
C PHE A 324 -16.53 36.89 -1.59
N GLN A 325 -16.17 38.10 -1.18
CA GLN A 325 -14.99 38.80 -1.66
C GLN A 325 -13.70 38.05 -1.30
N THR A 326 -13.62 37.50 -0.08
CA THR A 326 -12.48 36.70 0.35
C THR A 326 -12.37 35.41 -0.47
N TYR A 327 -13.52 34.75 -0.73
CA TYR A 327 -13.51 33.61 -1.66
C TYR A 327 -12.94 33.98 -3.03
N LEU A 328 -13.43 35.06 -3.64
CA LEU A 328 -12.95 35.52 -4.95
C LEU A 328 -11.49 35.93 -4.96
N LYS A 329 -10.98 36.48 -3.86
CA LYS A 329 -9.56 36.80 -3.69
C LYS A 329 -8.69 35.53 -3.66
N LEU A 330 -9.14 34.50 -2.96
CA LEU A 330 -8.42 33.24 -2.83
C LEU A 330 -8.55 32.35 -4.08
N GLN A 331 -9.73 32.36 -4.71
CA GLN A 331 -10.05 31.54 -5.90
C GLN A 331 -10.85 32.35 -6.95
N PRO A 332 -10.21 33.27 -7.67
CA PRO A 332 -10.89 34.15 -8.63
C PRO A 332 -11.54 33.41 -9.81
N SER A 333 -11.05 32.22 -10.13
CA SER A 333 -11.60 31.34 -11.16
C SER A 333 -12.15 30.02 -10.60
N GLY A 334 -12.48 29.99 -9.30
CA GLY A 334 -13.03 28.80 -8.63
C GLY A 334 -14.44 28.47 -9.13
N GLN A 335 -14.90 27.26 -8.87
CA GLN A 335 -16.19 26.74 -9.34
C GLN A 335 -17.40 27.61 -8.91
N TRP A 336 -17.29 28.37 -7.84
CA TRP A 336 -18.35 29.27 -7.35
C TRP A 336 -18.05 30.76 -7.59
N ALA A 337 -17.02 31.11 -8.36
CA ALA A 337 -16.63 32.50 -8.57
C ALA A 337 -17.78 33.34 -9.18
N GLN A 338 -18.44 32.80 -10.18
CA GLN A 338 -19.59 33.46 -10.81
C GLN A 338 -20.75 33.62 -9.83
N ALA A 339 -21.06 32.60 -9.04
CA ALA A 339 -22.15 32.65 -8.06
C ALA A 339 -21.84 33.65 -6.92
N ALA A 340 -20.59 33.65 -6.42
CA ALA A 340 -20.15 34.61 -5.42
C ALA A 340 -20.23 36.05 -5.91
N GLN A 341 -19.78 36.32 -7.15
CA GLN A 341 -19.87 37.65 -7.76
C GLN A 341 -21.32 38.10 -7.94
N ALA A 342 -22.19 37.21 -8.46
CA ALA A 342 -23.62 37.51 -8.61
C ALA A 342 -24.29 37.83 -7.27
N SER A 343 -23.95 37.11 -6.20
CA SER A 343 -24.47 37.40 -4.84
C SER A 343 -24.03 38.79 -4.35
N ILE A 344 -22.75 39.15 -4.57
CA ILE A 344 -22.24 40.48 -4.22
C ILE A 344 -23.01 41.59 -4.98
N ASP A 345 -23.17 41.40 -6.29
CA ASP A 345 -23.83 42.41 -7.14
C ASP A 345 -25.31 42.59 -6.77
N GLN A 346 -26.01 41.49 -6.50
CA GLN A 346 -27.39 41.54 -5.99
C GLN A 346 -27.48 42.28 -4.65
N LEU A 347 -26.64 41.98 -3.69
CA LEU A 347 -26.63 42.61 -2.38
C LEU A 347 -26.28 44.09 -2.46
N LYS A 348 -25.36 44.51 -3.32
CA LYS A 348 -25.01 45.91 -3.55
C LYS A 348 -26.12 46.70 -4.24
N ALA A 349 -26.88 46.06 -5.14
CA ALA A 349 -28.01 46.68 -5.81
C ALA A 349 -29.19 46.94 -4.87
N THR A 350 -29.32 46.11 -3.80
CA THR A 350 -30.42 46.23 -2.82
C THR A 350 -30.08 47.13 -1.61
N VAL A 351 -28.79 47.50 -1.40
CA VAL A 351 -28.41 48.48 -0.40
C VAL A 351 -28.70 49.89 -0.97
N PRO A 352 -29.60 50.71 -0.40
CA PRO A 352 -29.84 52.07 -0.85
C PRO A 352 -28.52 52.86 -0.73
N THR A 353 -27.95 53.28 -1.87
CA THR A 353 -26.87 54.25 -1.87
C THR A 353 -27.35 55.51 -1.14
N GLU A 354 -26.75 55.82 0.01
CA GLU A 354 -27.07 57.00 0.80
C GLU A 354 -27.25 58.23 -0.08
N TYR A 355 -28.35 58.96 0.22
CA TYR A 355 -28.72 60.26 -0.26
C TYR A 355 -27.59 61.08 -0.87
N LYS A 356 -27.66 61.31 -2.19
CA LYS A 356 -27.11 62.51 -2.80
C LYS A 356 -27.89 63.71 -2.22
N LYS A 357 -27.29 64.42 -1.27
CA LYS A 357 -27.77 65.72 -0.83
C LYS A 357 -28.00 66.61 -2.04
N THR A 358 -29.24 66.84 -2.40
CA THR A 358 -29.60 67.85 -3.39
C THR A 358 -29.08 69.22 -2.93
N PRO A 359 -28.27 69.93 -3.75
CA PRO A 359 -27.81 71.25 -3.33
C PRO A 359 -29.00 72.18 -3.14
N LYS A 360 -29.16 72.75 -1.95
CA LYS A 360 -30.10 73.80 -1.69
C LYS A 360 -29.87 74.94 -2.69
N LYS A 361 -30.81 75.19 -3.64
CA LYS A 361 -30.86 76.43 -4.35
C LYS A 361 -30.97 77.63 -3.32
N LYS A 362 -29.93 78.45 -3.33
CA LYS A 362 -30.00 79.75 -2.68
C LYS A 362 -30.94 80.65 -3.54
N GLY A 363 -32.07 81.00 -3.01
CA GLY A 363 -32.88 82.16 -3.47
C GLY A 363 -32.34 83.45 -2.89
#